data_ea4b2c2db7fd5142a4b28f6567d5ce11
#
_entry.id   ea4b2c2db7fd5142a4b28f6567d5ce11
#
_cell.length_a   1.000
_cell.length_b   1.000
_cell.length_c   1.000
_cell.angle_alpha   90.00
_cell.angle_beta   90.00
_cell.angle_gamma   90.00
#
_symmetry.space_group_name_H-M   'P 1'
#
loop_
_entity.id
_entity.type
_entity.pdbx_description
1 polymer ?
#
loop_
_entity_poly.entity_id
_entity_poly.type
_entity_poly.pdbx_seq_one_letter_code
_entity_poly.pdbx_strand_id
1 'polypeptide(L)'
;MSTIPERLEKLRAKMQEKGIDIYIIPTADFHQSEYVGEHFKAREYITGFTGSAGTAVVSKTEARLWTDGRYFIQAAKQLEGTTVELMKMGQPGVPKIGEYLETALAEGETVGFDGRVVSVTEGEEYEKIASEKNGKVVYAYDLIDEVWEDRPILSEEPVFELEQKYTGETVESKLARTRAAMKEAGATAHVLTTLDDICWTLNIRGNDVEYFPLVLTYAVIRMDKVDLFVNEKKLSDEIKAHLAADGVILHPYNDIYEDIKKVAAEEVLMVDPGRLNFALYKNIPENVKKVEERNPAILFKCVKNPTEVENIRIAEIKDSVAHVRFMKWLKENVGKETITEMSASDKLDEFRAEMGGFIRPSFGPISAFGEHSAIVHYSSSPETNVERHEGTFLMTDTGAGFYEGSTDITRTYAFGEVSQIMKDHFTLVAISNLNLASPIFKKGCCGMNFDYLARKPFWDRGLDFNHGTGHGVGYLLNIHEGPAGFRYTYRAGESDAFQPGMVITDEPGIYIEGSHGVRLENELLVCEGEKNEYGEFLYFEPITYVPFDLDAINPDIMNAEDKERLNTYHATVYEKVSPYLNDEEKEWLKKYTRAI
;
A
#
# COMPACT_ATOMS: atom_id res chain seq x y z
N MET A 1 27.15 -14.15 -8.14
CA MET A 1 26.18 -14.04 -7.04
C MET A 1 26.00 -15.40 -6.41
N SER A 2 25.84 -15.49 -5.07
CA SER A 2 25.54 -16.74 -4.37
C SER A 2 24.12 -17.20 -4.70
N THR A 3 23.91 -18.51 -4.80
CA THR A 3 22.57 -19.13 -4.99
C THR A 3 21.77 -19.07 -3.69
N ILE A 4 20.45 -19.21 -3.77
CA ILE A 4 19.59 -19.23 -2.58
C ILE A 4 19.98 -20.37 -1.60
N PRO A 5 20.23 -21.61 -2.06
CA PRO A 5 20.75 -22.66 -1.16
C PRO A 5 22.04 -22.27 -0.43
N GLU A 6 23.00 -21.64 -1.12
CA GLU A 6 24.25 -21.17 -0.49
C GLU A 6 24.02 -20.07 0.55
N ARG A 7 23.07 -19.15 0.29
CA ARG A 7 22.69 -18.11 1.27
C ARG A 7 22.04 -18.72 2.50
N LEU A 8 21.16 -19.71 2.33
CA LEU A 8 20.52 -20.44 3.43
C LEU A 8 21.54 -21.22 4.27
N GLU A 9 22.56 -21.82 3.64
CA GLU A 9 23.65 -22.51 4.37
C GLU A 9 24.47 -21.51 5.21
N LYS A 10 24.85 -20.36 4.64
CA LYS A 10 25.53 -19.29 5.39
C LYS A 10 24.69 -18.80 6.57
N LEU A 11 23.38 -18.59 6.37
CA LEU A 11 22.47 -18.17 7.43
C LEU A 11 22.39 -19.21 8.55
N ARG A 12 22.23 -20.50 8.21
CA ARG A 12 22.21 -21.60 9.20
C ARG A 12 23.50 -21.70 10.00
N ALA A 13 24.65 -21.45 9.38
CA ALA A 13 25.93 -21.39 10.09
C ALA A 13 25.94 -20.27 11.13
N LYS A 14 25.39 -19.09 10.79
CA LYS A 14 25.24 -17.96 11.72
C LYS A 14 24.21 -18.24 12.82
N MET A 15 23.08 -18.87 12.49
CA MET A 15 22.11 -19.33 13.48
C MET A 15 22.77 -20.26 14.50
N GLN A 16 23.56 -21.24 14.04
CA GLN A 16 24.28 -22.15 14.91
C GLN A 16 25.30 -21.42 15.81
N GLU A 17 26.06 -20.45 15.26
CA GLU A 17 27.01 -19.61 16.02
C GLU A 17 26.32 -18.85 17.17
N LYS A 18 25.11 -18.34 16.93
CA LYS A 18 24.32 -17.58 17.90
C LYS A 18 23.39 -18.43 18.77
N GLY A 19 23.36 -19.75 18.57
CA GLY A 19 22.46 -20.67 19.30
C GLY A 19 20.98 -20.45 19.00
N ILE A 20 20.64 -20.16 17.74
CA ILE A 20 19.30 -19.94 17.24
C ILE A 20 18.87 -21.17 16.43
N ASP A 21 17.69 -21.69 16.74
CA ASP A 21 17.15 -22.91 16.11
C ASP A 21 16.20 -22.60 14.94
N ILE A 22 15.40 -21.54 15.07
CA ILE A 22 14.51 -21.02 14.03
C ILE A 22 14.75 -19.51 13.91
N TYR A 23 14.91 -19.00 12.67
CA TYR A 23 15.09 -17.57 12.40
C TYR A 23 13.99 -17.04 11.47
N ILE A 24 13.35 -15.92 11.86
CA ILE A 24 12.21 -15.31 11.16
C ILE A 24 12.67 -14.04 10.45
N ILE A 25 12.34 -13.92 9.16
CA ILE A 25 12.71 -12.78 8.30
C ILE A 25 11.44 -12.27 7.59
N PRO A 26 10.77 -11.26 8.13
CA PRO A 26 9.61 -10.64 7.48
C PRO A 26 10.01 -9.71 6.34
N THR A 27 9.06 -9.37 5.47
CA THR A 27 9.12 -8.14 4.69
C THR A 27 8.76 -7.00 5.62
N ALA A 28 9.74 -6.31 6.15
CA ALA A 28 9.56 -5.12 6.99
C ALA A 28 10.86 -4.32 7.04
N ASP A 29 10.71 -3.02 7.31
CA ASP A 29 11.79 -2.15 7.75
C ASP A 29 11.72 -1.92 9.28
N PHE A 30 12.54 -1.02 9.79
CA PHE A 30 12.52 -0.67 11.22
C PHE A 30 11.26 0.09 11.65
N HIS A 31 10.40 0.45 10.72
CA HIS A 31 9.23 1.31 10.86
C HIS A 31 7.90 0.58 10.60
N GLN A 32 7.94 -0.72 10.30
CA GLN A 32 6.80 -1.55 9.92
C GLN A 32 6.10 -1.05 8.65
N SER A 33 6.88 -0.55 7.68
CA SER A 33 6.37 -0.13 6.37
C SER A 33 5.94 -1.33 5.53
N GLU A 34 4.89 -1.17 4.72
CA GLU A 34 4.44 -2.20 3.78
C GLU A 34 5.44 -2.37 2.63
N TYR A 35 5.95 -1.26 2.10
CA TYR A 35 6.98 -1.24 1.08
C TYR A 35 8.28 -0.76 1.70
N VAL A 36 9.37 -1.42 1.35
CA VAL A 36 10.65 -1.23 2.03
C VAL A 36 11.74 -0.81 1.05
N GLY A 37 12.66 0.04 1.51
CA GLY A 37 13.84 0.41 0.74
C GLY A 37 14.80 -0.77 0.55
N GLU A 38 15.73 -0.63 -0.40
CA GLU A 38 16.66 -1.70 -0.83
C GLU A 38 17.44 -2.36 0.32
N HIS A 39 17.83 -1.60 1.32
CA HIS A 39 18.52 -2.12 2.52
C HIS A 39 17.70 -3.19 3.25
N PHE A 40 16.38 -3.09 3.22
CA PHE A 40 15.46 -3.92 3.99
C PHE A 40 14.93 -5.13 3.22
N LYS A 41 15.37 -5.38 1.98
CA LYS A 41 14.96 -6.53 1.16
C LYS A 41 15.57 -7.87 1.63
N ALA A 42 15.71 -8.04 2.95
CA ALA A 42 16.33 -9.22 3.58
C ALA A 42 15.62 -10.53 3.23
N ARG A 43 14.27 -10.55 3.25
CA ARG A 43 13.45 -11.71 2.88
C ARG A 43 13.65 -12.05 1.39
N GLU A 44 13.67 -11.05 0.51
CA GLU A 44 13.95 -11.24 -0.92
C GLU A 44 15.35 -11.83 -1.13
N TYR A 45 16.37 -11.27 -0.47
CA TYR A 45 17.74 -11.77 -0.55
C TYR A 45 17.83 -13.24 -0.18
N ILE A 46 17.17 -13.69 0.90
CA ILE A 46 17.32 -15.06 1.41
C ILE A 46 16.45 -16.08 0.69
N THR A 47 15.35 -15.66 0.02
CA THR A 47 14.41 -16.57 -0.64
C THR A 47 14.43 -16.50 -2.16
N GLY A 48 14.82 -15.36 -2.74
CA GLY A 48 14.69 -15.05 -4.17
C GLY A 48 13.27 -14.64 -4.59
N PHE A 49 12.33 -14.56 -3.65
CA PHE A 49 10.96 -14.09 -3.94
C PHE A 49 10.90 -12.57 -3.87
N THR A 50 10.45 -11.92 -4.95
CA THR A 50 10.46 -10.44 -5.09
C THR A 50 9.13 -9.76 -4.75
N GLY A 51 8.06 -10.50 -4.45
CA GLY A 51 6.76 -9.92 -4.08
C GLY A 51 6.87 -9.05 -2.81
N SER A 52 6.01 -8.03 -2.67
CA SER A 52 6.11 -7.03 -1.60
C SER A 52 5.68 -7.53 -0.22
N ALA A 53 5.02 -8.68 -0.10
CA ALA A 53 4.54 -9.21 1.17
C ALA A 53 4.91 -10.68 1.38
N GLY A 54 5.48 -10.98 2.55
CA GLY A 54 5.79 -12.34 2.94
C GLY A 54 6.76 -12.41 4.12
N THR A 55 6.80 -13.58 4.76
CA THR A 55 7.73 -13.85 5.86
C THR A 55 8.42 -15.18 5.61
N ALA A 56 9.74 -15.17 5.61
CA ALA A 56 10.52 -16.40 5.58
C ALA A 56 10.80 -16.89 7.00
N VAL A 57 10.69 -18.21 7.19
CA VAL A 57 11.06 -18.89 8.43
C VAL A 57 12.07 -19.98 8.08
N VAL A 58 13.27 -19.87 8.64
CA VAL A 58 14.39 -20.76 8.39
C VAL A 58 14.70 -21.54 9.65
N SER A 59 14.64 -22.87 9.57
CA SER A 59 15.11 -23.77 10.62
C SER A 59 16.46 -24.39 10.25
N LYS A 60 16.99 -25.25 11.11
CA LYS A 60 18.23 -26.00 10.85
C LYS A 60 18.17 -26.80 9.53
N THR A 61 17.01 -27.27 9.13
CA THR A 61 16.85 -28.18 7.99
C THR A 61 15.89 -27.69 6.91
N GLU A 62 14.95 -26.79 7.24
CA GLU A 62 13.90 -26.34 6.35
C GLU A 62 13.95 -24.82 6.16
N ALA A 63 13.41 -24.35 5.06
CA ALA A 63 13.13 -22.95 4.83
C ALA A 63 11.73 -22.82 4.20
N ARG A 64 10.90 -21.93 4.70
CA ARG A 64 9.53 -21.74 4.28
C ARG A 64 9.22 -20.27 4.08
N LEU A 65 8.38 -19.95 3.09
CA LEU A 65 7.91 -18.61 2.79
C LEU A 65 6.38 -18.57 2.92
N TRP A 66 5.86 -17.79 3.85
CA TRP A 66 4.44 -17.43 3.91
C TRP A 66 4.19 -16.18 3.06
N THR A 67 3.21 -16.25 2.16
CA THR A 67 2.72 -15.10 1.40
C THR A 67 1.23 -15.23 1.12
N ASP A 68 0.56 -14.13 0.73
CA ASP A 68 -0.88 -14.08 0.51
C ASP A 68 -1.29 -14.35 -0.96
N GLY A 69 -2.60 -14.37 -1.22
CA GLY A 69 -3.19 -14.78 -2.50
C GLY A 69 -2.77 -13.95 -3.71
N ARG A 70 -2.30 -12.73 -3.52
CA ARG A 70 -1.80 -11.86 -4.60
C ARG A 70 -0.56 -12.45 -5.27
N TYR A 71 0.22 -13.23 -4.54
CA TYR A 71 1.55 -13.69 -4.93
C TYR A 71 1.69 -15.20 -5.17
N PHE A 72 0.64 -16.02 -5.03
CA PHE A 72 0.78 -17.49 -5.11
C PHE A 72 1.42 -17.96 -6.40
N ILE A 73 1.04 -17.39 -7.54
CA ILE A 73 1.59 -17.77 -8.86
C ILE A 73 3.05 -17.34 -8.99
N GLN A 74 3.36 -16.08 -8.63
CA GLN A 74 4.71 -15.53 -8.68
C GLN A 74 5.66 -16.31 -7.76
N ALA A 75 5.27 -16.51 -6.50
CA ALA A 75 6.09 -17.21 -5.52
C ALA A 75 6.36 -18.66 -5.95
N ALA A 76 5.36 -19.37 -6.49
CA ALA A 76 5.55 -20.73 -6.98
C ALA A 76 6.63 -20.80 -8.07
N LYS A 77 6.64 -19.85 -9.01
CA LYS A 77 7.65 -19.76 -10.08
C LYS A 77 9.04 -19.39 -9.54
N GLN A 78 9.11 -18.37 -8.69
CA GLN A 78 10.39 -17.83 -8.20
C GLN A 78 11.09 -18.73 -7.19
N LEU A 79 10.34 -19.55 -6.45
CA LEU A 79 10.88 -20.50 -5.49
C LEU A 79 11.30 -21.84 -6.11
N GLU A 80 11.03 -22.07 -7.39
CA GLU A 80 11.43 -23.31 -8.06
C GLU A 80 12.96 -23.49 -8.00
N GLY A 81 13.39 -24.64 -7.46
CA GLY A 81 14.81 -24.95 -7.28
C GLY A 81 15.53 -24.26 -6.11
N THR A 82 14.85 -23.42 -5.32
CA THR A 82 15.46 -22.70 -4.19
C THR A 82 15.54 -23.47 -2.88
N THR A 83 14.89 -24.60 -2.75
CA THR A 83 14.68 -25.37 -1.50
C THR A 83 13.79 -24.66 -0.45
N VAL A 84 13.15 -23.55 -0.81
CA VAL A 84 12.18 -22.84 0.04
C VAL A 84 10.77 -23.33 -0.28
N GLU A 85 10.06 -23.81 0.73
CA GLU A 85 8.67 -24.28 0.59
C GLU A 85 7.70 -23.11 0.64
N LEU A 86 6.75 -23.05 -0.32
CA LEU A 86 5.71 -22.02 -0.35
C LEU A 86 4.54 -22.38 0.58
N MET A 87 4.26 -21.49 1.53
CA MET A 87 3.12 -21.56 2.45
C MET A 87 2.04 -20.55 2.01
N LYS A 88 0.99 -21.05 1.34
CA LYS A 88 -0.11 -20.22 0.79
C LYS A 88 -1.07 -19.78 1.90
N MET A 89 -0.86 -18.58 2.46
CA MET A 89 -1.66 -18.05 3.58
C MET A 89 -3.17 -18.10 3.30
N GLY A 90 -3.93 -18.50 4.31
CA GLY A 90 -5.40 -18.58 4.21
C GLY A 90 -5.95 -19.80 3.47
N GLN A 91 -5.10 -20.64 2.89
CA GLN A 91 -5.55 -21.87 2.24
C GLN A 91 -5.74 -23.01 3.27
N PRO A 92 -6.70 -23.92 3.03
CA PRO A 92 -6.93 -25.06 3.92
C PRO A 92 -5.66 -25.89 4.16
N GLY A 93 -5.35 -26.16 5.42
CA GLY A 93 -4.19 -26.96 5.83
C GLY A 93 -2.87 -26.20 5.91
N VAL A 94 -2.85 -24.90 5.61
CA VAL A 94 -1.67 -24.03 5.78
C VAL A 94 -1.75 -23.30 7.12
N PRO A 95 -0.86 -23.61 8.09
CA PRO A 95 -0.85 -22.97 9.39
C PRO A 95 -0.37 -21.52 9.29
N LYS A 96 -0.80 -20.66 10.20
CA LYS A 96 -0.15 -19.37 10.45
C LYS A 96 1.26 -19.59 11.00
N ILE A 97 2.09 -18.54 10.97
CA ILE A 97 3.48 -18.62 11.48
C ILE A 97 3.50 -19.04 12.96
N GLY A 98 2.66 -18.44 13.81
CA GLY A 98 2.54 -18.82 15.22
C GLY A 98 2.18 -20.30 15.40
N GLU A 99 1.15 -20.79 14.72
CA GLU A 99 0.72 -22.19 14.74
C GLU A 99 1.83 -23.16 14.24
N TYR A 100 2.59 -22.72 13.23
CA TYR A 100 3.76 -23.46 12.77
C TYR A 100 4.84 -23.52 13.85
N LEU A 101 5.18 -22.40 14.51
CA LEU A 101 6.16 -22.34 15.58
C LEU A 101 5.76 -23.23 16.76
N GLU A 102 4.48 -23.27 17.16
CA GLU A 102 3.97 -24.14 18.22
C GLU A 102 4.27 -25.63 17.95
N THR A 103 4.29 -26.03 16.68
CA THR A 103 4.53 -27.43 16.27
C THR A 103 5.97 -27.71 15.93
N ALA A 104 6.70 -26.76 15.35
CA ALA A 104 8.06 -26.93 14.85
C ALA A 104 9.13 -26.73 15.94
N LEU A 105 8.84 -25.91 16.97
CA LEU A 105 9.78 -25.62 18.05
C LEU A 105 9.81 -26.77 19.05
N ALA A 106 11.00 -27.35 19.28
CA ALA A 106 11.19 -28.35 20.30
C ALA A 106 11.43 -27.70 21.68
N GLU A 107 11.38 -28.53 22.73
CA GLU A 107 11.62 -28.10 24.11
C GLU A 107 13.01 -27.44 24.26
N GLY A 108 13.05 -26.24 24.81
CA GLY A 108 14.27 -25.48 25.07
C GLY A 108 14.91 -24.81 23.85
N GLU A 109 14.31 -24.93 22.66
CA GLU A 109 14.83 -24.28 21.45
C GLU A 109 14.59 -22.77 21.43
N THR A 110 15.39 -22.08 20.63
CA THR A 110 15.47 -20.61 20.54
C THR A 110 14.92 -20.13 19.20
N VAL A 111 13.97 -19.19 19.25
CA VAL A 111 13.50 -18.41 18.09
C VAL A 111 14.34 -17.14 17.97
N GLY A 112 14.86 -16.84 16.79
CA GLY A 112 15.59 -15.62 16.50
C GLY A 112 14.92 -14.75 15.45
N PHE A 113 15.12 -13.45 15.54
CA PHE A 113 14.76 -12.45 14.55
C PHE A 113 15.51 -11.13 14.80
N ASP A 114 15.60 -10.26 13.82
CA ASP A 114 16.00 -8.87 14.07
C ASP A 114 14.83 -8.14 14.74
N GLY A 115 14.98 -7.75 15.99
CA GLY A 115 13.94 -7.07 16.76
C GLY A 115 13.54 -5.69 16.21
N ARG A 116 14.30 -5.15 15.26
CA ARG A 116 14.01 -3.88 14.62
C ARG A 116 12.97 -4.01 13.48
N VAL A 117 12.83 -5.22 12.90
CA VAL A 117 11.89 -5.46 11.78
C VAL A 117 10.67 -6.30 12.18
N VAL A 118 10.53 -6.68 13.44
CA VAL A 118 9.38 -7.39 14.00
C VAL A 118 8.61 -6.44 14.91
N SER A 119 7.28 -6.39 14.79
CA SER A 119 6.43 -5.56 15.65
C SER A 119 6.40 -6.08 17.10
N VAL A 120 5.97 -5.23 18.05
CA VAL A 120 5.76 -5.66 19.45
C VAL A 120 4.77 -6.80 19.51
N THR A 121 3.65 -6.68 18.80
CA THR A 121 2.58 -7.71 18.78
C THR A 121 3.10 -9.07 18.35
N GLU A 122 3.87 -9.13 17.26
CA GLU A 122 4.46 -10.37 16.76
C GLU A 122 5.58 -10.89 17.68
N GLY A 123 6.45 -10.00 18.15
CA GLY A 123 7.55 -10.36 19.04
C GLY A 123 7.08 -10.94 20.37
N GLU A 124 5.99 -10.41 20.94
CA GLU A 124 5.37 -10.95 22.16
C GLU A 124 4.68 -12.30 21.90
N GLU A 125 4.05 -12.49 20.74
CA GLU A 125 3.52 -13.80 20.33
C GLU A 125 4.65 -14.84 20.26
N TYR A 126 5.76 -14.52 19.59
CA TYR A 126 6.90 -15.43 19.49
C TYR A 126 7.58 -15.70 20.85
N GLU A 127 7.69 -14.68 21.71
CA GLU A 127 8.22 -14.83 23.07
C GLU A 127 7.33 -15.75 23.93
N LYS A 128 6.02 -15.61 23.81
CA LYS A 128 5.05 -16.48 24.49
C LYS A 128 5.19 -17.93 24.02
N ILE A 129 5.17 -18.18 22.70
CA ILE A 129 5.30 -19.52 22.13
C ILE A 129 6.61 -20.20 22.57
N ALA A 130 7.73 -19.46 22.50
CA ALA A 130 9.02 -19.97 22.93
C ALA A 130 9.03 -20.32 24.44
N SER A 131 8.47 -19.45 25.29
CA SER A 131 8.40 -19.66 26.73
C SER A 131 7.54 -20.86 27.13
N GLU A 132 6.45 -21.14 26.43
CA GLU A 132 5.62 -22.33 26.62
C GLU A 132 6.34 -23.64 26.31
N LYS A 133 7.46 -23.57 25.55
CA LYS A 133 8.37 -24.68 25.27
C LYS A 133 9.66 -24.61 26.10
N ASN A 134 9.71 -23.87 27.21
CA ASN A 134 10.92 -23.60 28.00
C ASN A 134 12.11 -23.08 27.16
N GLY A 135 11.82 -22.53 25.99
CA GLY A 135 12.75 -21.85 25.09
C GLY A 135 12.82 -20.35 25.35
N LYS A 136 13.40 -19.62 24.41
CA LYS A 136 13.53 -18.16 24.48
C LYS A 136 13.54 -17.53 23.11
N VAL A 137 13.35 -16.19 23.05
CA VAL A 137 13.61 -15.40 21.85
C VAL A 137 14.98 -14.71 21.94
N VAL A 138 15.62 -14.53 20.78
CA VAL A 138 16.86 -13.76 20.59
C VAL A 138 16.60 -12.77 19.46
N TYR A 139 16.54 -11.47 19.78
CA TYR A 139 16.15 -10.39 18.86
C TYR A 139 17.26 -9.34 18.64
N ALA A 140 18.48 -9.62 19.11
CA ALA A 140 19.59 -8.68 19.07
C ALA A 140 20.42 -8.75 17.77
N TYR A 141 20.15 -9.71 16.88
CA TYR A 141 21.01 -9.98 15.73
C TYR A 141 20.25 -9.84 14.42
N ASP A 142 20.77 -9.00 13.53
CA ASP A 142 20.45 -9.03 12.11
C ASP A 142 21.40 -10.02 11.42
N LEU A 143 20.99 -11.29 11.37
CA LEU A 143 21.81 -12.34 10.75
C LEU A 143 21.92 -12.19 9.23
N ILE A 144 20.99 -11.45 8.62
CA ILE A 144 21.06 -11.20 7.17
C ILE A 144 22.20 -10.23 6.86
N ASP A 145 22.43 -9.22 7.70
CA ASP A 145 23.56 -8.31 7.55
C ASP A 145 24.92 -9.05 7.64
N GLU A 146 25.00 -10.12 8.45
CA GLU A 146 26.21 -10.94 8.56
C GLU A 146 26.47 -11.85 7.34
N VAL A 147 25.48 -12.06 6.45
CA VAL A 147 25.59 -12.95 5.27
C VAL A 147 25.40 -12.24 3.93
N TRP A 148 24.86 -11.03 3.92
CA TRP A 148 24.65 -10.21 2.71
C TRP A 148 25.80 -9.21 2.53
N GLU A 149 26.88 -9.68 1.90
CA GLU A 149 28.16 -8.94 1.81
C GLU A 149 28.06 -7.59 1.06
N ASP A 150 27.16 -7.49 0.09
CA ASP A 150 26.91 -6.30 -0.76
C ASP A 150 25.57 -5.63 -0.44
N ARG A 151 25.11 -5.73 0.81
CA ARG A 151 23.84 -5.12 1.23
C ARG A 151 23.86 -3.61 0.99
N PRO A 152 22.83 -3.06 0.32
CA PRO A 152 22.70 -1.61 0.13
C PRO A 152 22.73 -0.87 1.48
N ILE A 153 23.34 0.32 1.51
CA ILE A 153 23.28 1.19 2.69
C ILE A 153 21.89 1.77 2.87
N LEU A 154 21.59 2.31 4.07
CA LEU A 154 20.38 3.10 4.28
C LEU A 154 20.38 4.32 3.35
N SER A 155 19.23 4.67 2.82
CA SER A 155 19.07 5.80 1.91
C SER A 155 19.53 7.12 2.55
N GLU A 156 20.23 7.93 1.75
CA GLU A 156 20.63 9.30 2.07
C GLU A 156 19.97 10.33 1.15
N GLU A 157 18.86 9.95 0.50
CA GLU A 157 18.12 10.82 -0.40
C GLU A 157 17.58 12.09 0.29
N PRO A 158 17.55 13.23 -0.40
CA PRO A 158 17.16 14.49 0.21
C PRO A 158 15.68 14.54 0.61
N VAL A 159 15.42 15.28 1.67
CA VAL A 159 14.08 15.63 2.17
C VAL A 159 13.61 16.92 1.51
N PHE A 160 12.31 17.01 1.22
CA PHE A 160 11.65 18.24 0.81
C PHE A 160 10.41 18.53 1.67
N GLU A 161 10.01 19.76 1.76
CA GLU A 161 8.78 20.17 2.45
C GLU A 161 7.61 20.20 1.47
N LEU A 162 6.45 19.77 1.93
CA LEU A 162 5.21 19.96 1.22
C LEU A 162 4.53 21.25 1.71
N GLU A 163 4.46 22.24 0.82
CA GLU A 163 3.95 23.57 1.15
C GLU A 163 2.51 23.55 1.69
N GLN A 164 2.18 24.50 2.56
CA GLN A 164 0.85 24.61 3.18
C GLN A 164 -0.29 24.74 2.17
N LYS A 165 -0.05 25.28 0.98
CA LYS A 165 -1.06 25.31 -0.10
C LYS A 165 -1.52 23.92 -0.57
N TYR A 166 -0.69 22.90 -0.32
CA TYR A 166 -1.00 21.50 -0.57
C TYR A 166 -1.53 20.79 0.68
N THR A 167 -0.86 20.97 1.82
CA THR A 167 -1.21 20.27 3.06
C THR A 167 -2.44 20.84 3.78
N GLY A 168 -2.80 22.09 3.53
CA GLY A 168 -3.94 22.77 4.16
C GLY A 168 -3.83 23.00 5.67
N GLU A 169 -2.84 22.41 6.34
CA GLU A 169 -2.67 22.46 7.79
C GLU A 169 -1.19 22.62 8.17
N THR A 170 -0.91 23.47 9.17
CA THR A 170 0.43 23.68 9.68
C THR A 170 0.90 22.54 10.59
N VAL A 171 2.21 22.38 10.74
CA VAL A 171 2.83 21.43 11.68
C VAL A 171 2.34 21.71 13.12
N GLU A 172 2.29 22.97 13.53
CA GLU A 172 1.78 23.38 14.85
C GLU A 172 0.35 22.87 15.11
N SER A 173 -0.55 23.01 14.13
CA SER A 173 -1.94 22.52 14.24
C SER A 173 -1.99 20.99 14.36
N LYS A 174 -1.25 20.26 13.55
CA LYS A 174 -1.17 18.80 13.60
C LYS A 174 -0.62 18.29 14.93
N LEU A 175 0.45 18.93 15.42
CA LEU A 175 1.02 18.62 16.73
C LEU A 175 0.04 18.94 17.87
N ALA A 176 -0.74 20.02 17.77
CA ALA A 176 -1.76 20.35 18.78
C ALA A 176 -2.85 19.28 18.86
N ARG A 177 -3.32 18.75 17.71
CA ARG A 177 -4.28 17.62 17.68
C ARG A 177 -3.69 16.35 18.28
N THR A 178 -2.46 16.01 17.92
CA THR A 178 -1.76 14.83 18.46
C THR A 178 -1.57 14.94 19.96
N ARG A 179 -1.15 16.11 20.48
CA ARG A 179 -1.01 16.36 21.91
C ARG A 179 -2.35 16.32 22.67
N ALA A 180 -3.44 16.74 22.03
CA ALA A 180 -4.77 16.61 22.59
C ALA A 180 -5.17 15.13 22.76
N ALA A 181 -4.94 14.29 21.75
CA ALA A 181 -5.17 12.85 21.82
C ALA A 181 -4.29 12.17 22.88
N MET A 182 -3.00 12.52 22.93
CA MET A 182 -2.10 12.05 24.00
C MET A 182 -2.64 12.37 25.40
N LYS A 183 -3.11 13.61 25.60
CA LYS A 183 -3.67 14.05 26.88
C LYS A 183 -4.94 13.27 27.24
N GLU A 184 -5.81 13.00 26.27
CA GLU A 184 -7.02 12.19 26.44
C GLU A 184 -6.66 10.76 26.86
N ALA A 185 -5.63 10.16 26.24
CA ALA A 185 -5.09 8.85 26.60
C ALA A 185 -4.31 8.85 27.95
N GLY A 186 -4.07 10.03 28.55
CA GLY A 186 -3.28 10.17 29.76
C GLY A 186 -1.77 9.99 29.56
N ALA A 187 -1.28 10.19 28.35
CA ALA A 187 0.13 10.10 27.97
C ALA A 187 0.81 11.48 28.03
N THR A 188 2.12 11.49 28.33
CA THR A 188 2.97 12.68 28.34
C THR A 188 3.89 12.74 27.13
N ALA A 189 4.17 11.58 26.52
CA ALA A 189 4.96 11.46 25.30
C ALA A 189 4.37 10.37 24.40
N HIS A 190 4.57 10.48 23.08
CA HIS A 190 4.18 9.51 22.07
C HIS A 190 5.39 9.09 21.25
N VAL A 191 5.66 7.79 21.21
CA VAL A 191 6.71 7.21 20.36
C VAL A 191 6.11 6.88 19.01
N LEU A 192 6.44 7.69 18.00
CA LEU A 192 5.94 7.58 16.64
C LEU A 192 7.04 6.99 15.75
N THR A 193 6.77 5.85 15.13
CA THR A 193 7.76 5.12 14.32
C THR A 193 7.37 4.99 12.86
N THR A 194 6.10 5.07 12.51
CA THR A 194 5.63 4.95 11.13
C THR A 194 6.02 6.15 10.29
N LEU A 195 6.67 5.89 9.15
CA LEU A 195 7.27 6.93 8.30
C LEU A 195 6.23 7.91 7.75
N ASP A 196 5.11 7.40 7.26
CA ASP A 196 4.02 8.18 6.68
C ASP A 196 3.35 9.09 7.72
N ASP A 197 3.17 8.62 8.96
CA ASP A 197 2.59 9.40 10.04
C ASP A 197 3.52 10.55 10.47
N ILE A 198 4.84 10.30 10.51
CA ILE A 198 5.83 11.35 10.82
C ILE A 198 5.91 12.35 9.67
N CYS A 199 6.00 11.86 8.43
CA CYS A 199 6.04 12.72 7.24
C CYS A 199 4.78 13.59 7.13
N TRP A 200 3.60 13.03 7.42
CA TRP A 200 2.36 13.79 7.48
C TRP A 200 2.38 14.85 8.59
N THR A 201 2.77 14.45 9.81
CA THR A 201 2.77 15.33 10.99
C THR A 201 3.67 16.54 10.78
N LEU A 202 4.85 16.35 10.19
CA LEU A 202 5.87 17.38 10.00
C LEU A 202 5.85 18.05 8.61
N ASN A 203 4.88 17.73 7.76
CA ASN A 203 4.77 18.23 6.38
C ASN A 203 6.05 18.02 5.54
N ILE A 204 6.81 16.97 5.81
CA ILE A 204 8.02 16.61 5.06
C ILE A 204 7.77 15.40 4.17
N ARG A 205 8.54 15.31 3.09
CA ARG A 205 8.55 14.18 2.16
C ARG A 205 9.99 13.85 1.80
N GLY A 206 10.24 12.63 1.32
CA GLY A 206 11.59 12.20 0.94
C GLY A 206 11.57 11.16 -0.17
N ASN A 207 12.70 10.45 -0.30
CA ASN A 207 12.89 9.46 -1.36
C ASN A 207 13.55 8.18 -0.84
N ASP A 208 13.36 7.85 0.44
CA ASP A 208 14.03 6.70 1.05
C ASP A 208 13.42 5.35 0.68
N VAL A 209 12.17 5.38 0.21
CA VAL A 209 11.45 4.21 -0.28
C VAL A 209 11.08 4.47 -1.74
N GLU A 210 11.35 3.53 -2.61
CA GLU A 210 11.03 3.64 -4.03
C GLU A 210 9.52 3.89 -4.21
N TYR A 211 9.15 4.83 -5.06
CA TYR A 211 7.79 5.32 -5.31
C TYR A 211 7.13 6.09 -4.14
N PHE A 212 7.44 5.77 -2.90
CA PHE A 212 6.78 6.38 -1.73
C PHE A 212 7.61 7.55 -1.18
N PRO A 213 7.01 8.75 -1.07
CA PRO A 213 7.76 9.95 -0.68
C PRO A 213 7.99 10.03 0.84
N LEU A 214 8.66 9.02 1.39
CA LEU A 214 8.89 8.85 2.81
C LEU A 214 10.32 9.16 3.22
N VAL A 215 10.50 9.47 4.51
CA VAL A 215 11.80 9.76 5.15
C VAL A 215 12.04 8.74 6.25
N LEU A 216 13.17 8.04 6.23
CA LEU A 216 13.61 7.18 7.34
C LEU A 216 13.86 8.06 8.58
N THR A 217 12.97 7.97 9.54
CA THR A 217 12.99 8.82 10.74
C THR A 217 12.11 8.24 11.85
N TYR A 218 12.45 8.56 13.11
CA TYR A 218 11.60 8.33 14.29
C TYR A 218 11.27 9.66 14.94
N ALA A 219 10.16 9.73 15.66
CA ALA A 219 9.81 10.88 16.46
C ALA A 219 9.35 10.50 17.86
N VAL A 220 9.73 11.30 18.85
CA VAL A 220 9.14 11.28 20.18
C VAL A 220 8.46 12.64 20.40
N ILE A 221 7.13 12.63 20.32
CA ILE A 221 6.31 13.84 20.50
C ILE A 221 6.03 14.01 21.97
N ARG A 222 6.49 15.13 22.56
CA ARG A 222 6.17 15.57 23.91
C ARG A 222 5.24 16.77 23.91
N MET A 223 4.75 17.14 25.08
CA MET A 223 3.78 18.24 25.21
C MET A 223 4.36 19.61 24.80
N ASP A 224 5.68 19.78 24.85
CA ASP A 224 6.38 21.04 24.62
C ASP A 224 7.37 21.00 23.44
N LYS A 225 7.76 19.81 22.98
CA LYS A 225 8.76 19.62 21.91
C LYS A 225 8.51 18.35 21.12
N VAL A 226 9.26 18.18 20.04
CA VAL A 226 9.38 16.93 19.27
C VAL A 226 10.87 16.60 19.16
N ASP A 227 11.28 15.42 19.58
CA ASP A 227 12.61 14.87 19.31
C ASP A 227 12.53 14.06 18.02
N LEU A 228 13.18 14.50 16.95
CA LEU A 228 13.19 13.86 15.62
C LEU A 228 14.55 13.21 15.36
N PHE A 229 14.54 11.90 15.14
CA PHE A 229 15.74 11.10 14.87
C PHE A 229 15.84 10.85 13.37
N VAL A 230 16.80 11.50 12.72
CA VAL A 230 16.95 11.51 11.26
C VAL A 230 18.41 11.66 10.87
N ASN A 231 18.79 11.19 9.67
CA ASN A 231 20.09 11.54 9.10
C ASN A 231 20.07 13.00 8.65
N GLU A 232 20.70 13.89 9.43
CA GLU A 232 20.69 15.33 9.19
C GLU A 232 21.29 15.77 7.85
N LYS A 233 22.11 14.94 7.20
CA LYS A 233 22.66 15.23 5.87
C LYS A 233 21.58 15.37 4.80
N LYS A 234 20.41 14.78 5.03
CA LYS A 234 19.26 14.80 4.11
C LYS A 234 18.46 16.10 4.18
N LEU A 235 18.65 16.88 5.23
CA LEU A 235 17.92 18.11 5.51
C LEU A 235 18.71 19.33 5.04
N SER A 236 18.07 20.18 4.25
CA SER A 236 18.60 21.53 3.94
C SER A 236 18.60 22.42 5.18
N ASP A 237 19.41 23.48 5.16
CA ASP A 237 19.43 24.46 6.26
C ASP A 237 18.07 25.14 6.44
N GLU A 238 17.30 25.31 5.35
CA GLU A 238 15.95 25.87 5.37
C GLU A 238 14.98 24.94 6.12
N ILE A 239 14.97 23.64 5.78
CA ILE A 239 14.14 22.63 6.46
C ILE A 239 14.50 22.54 7.93
N LYS A 240 15.80 22.53 8.28
CA LYS A 240 16.25 22.54 9.68
C LYS A 240 15.73 23.76 10.44
N ALA A 241 15.76 24.95 9.80
CA ALA A 241 15.25 26.17 10.42
C ALA A 241 13.73 26.14 10.64
N HIS A 242 12.95 25.62 9.68
CA HIS A 242 11.51 25.46 9.81
C HIS A 242 11.15 24.44 10.91
N LEU A 243 11.76 23.26 10.91
CA LEU A 243 11.56 22.27 11.96
C LEU A 243 11.89 22.83 13.35
N ALA A 244 12.99 23.57 13.49
CA ALA A 244 13.36 24.22 14.75
C ALA A 244 12.31 25.26 15.19
N ALA A 245 11.72 26.02 14.26
CA ALA A 245 10.65 26.98 14.55
C ALA A 245 9.38 26.30 15.08
N ASP A 246 9.10 25.06 14.64
CA ASP A 246 7.99 24.22 15.10
C ASP A 246 8.30 23.46 16.41
N GLY A 247 9.46 23.72 17.02
CA GLY A 247 9.87 23.08 18.28
C GLY A 247 10.41 21.65 18.12
N VAL A 248 10.92 21.33 16.92
CA VAL A 248 11.55 20.04 16.62
C VAL A 248 13.05 20.10 16.90
N ILE A 249 13.54 19.14 17.66
CA ILE A 249 14.97 18.96 17.99
C ILE A 249 15.49 17.76 17.21
N LEU A 250 16.56 17.97 16.46
CA LEU A 250 17.15 16.92 15.61
C LEU A 250 18.14 16.07 16.40
N HIS A 251 18.12 14.76 16.15
CA HIS A 251 19.03 13.78 16.70
C HIS A 251 19.48 12.81 15.59
N PRO A 252 20.68 12.19 15.69
CA PRO A 252 21.10 11.14 14.79
C PRO A 252 20.10 9.98 14.75
N TYR A 253 19.85 9.43 13.57
CA TYR A 253 18.80 8.44 13.32
C TYR A 253 18.79 7.25 14.30
N ASN A 254 19.95 6.66 14.57
CA ASN A 254 20.05 5.47 15.44
C ASN A 254 20.03 5.79 16.95
N ASP A 255 20.15 7.06 17.34
CA ASP A 255 20.21 7.45 18.75
C ASP A 255 18.92 7.17 19.50
N ILE A 256 17.80 6.96 18.78
CA ILE A 256 16.49 6.62 19.38
C ILE A 256 16.60 5.38 20.29
N TYR A 257 17.40 4.36 19.93
CA TYR A 257 17.55 3.13 20.71
C TYR A 257 18.27 3.34 22.03
N GLU A 258 19.12 4.35 22.14
CA GLU A 258 19.79 4.73 23.38
C GLU A 258 19.01 5.81 24.16
N ASP A 259 18.31 6.69 23.45
CA ASP A 259 17.57 7.78 24.11
C ASP A 259 16.29 7.26 24.77
N ILE A 260 15.62 6.28 24.18
CA ILE A 260 14.43 5.67 24.78
C ILE A 260 14.73 5.00 26.14
N LYS A 261 15.96 4.53 26.37
CA LYS A 261 16.42 3.95 27.65
C LYS A 261 16.51 5.00 28.77
N LYS A 262 16.56 6.30 28.41
CA LYS A 262 16.72 7.43 29.33
C LYS A 262 15.40 8.12 29.67
N VAL A 263 14.28 7.59 29.19
CA VAL A 263 12.95 8.12 29.49
C VAL A 263 12.72 8.09 31.00
N ALA A 264 12.27 9.22 31.55
CA ALA A 264 12.07 9.35 32.98
C ALA A 264 10.86 8.51 33.47
N ALA A 265 10.96 7.99 34.69
CA ALA A 265 9.90 7.14 35.27
C ALA A 265 8.54 7.85 35.43
N GLU A 266 8.56 9.17 35.45
CA GLU A 266 7.37 10.03 35.56
C GLU A 266 6.66 10.22 34.23
N GLU A 267 7.31 9.93 33.10
CA GLU A 267 6.69 9.99 31.78
C GLU A 267 5.72 8.81 31.58
N VAL A 268 4.69 9.06 30.81
CA VAL A 268 3.74 8.03 30.34
C VAL A 268 3.83 7.99 28.83
N LEU A 269 4.35 6.88 28.29
CA LEU A 269 4.56 6.72 26.86
C LEU A 269 3.33 6.13 26.18
N MET A 270 2.77 6.84 25.19
CA MET A 270 1.82 6.25 24.24
C MET A 270 2.61 5.51 23.16
N VAL A 271 2.25 4.25 22.93
CA VAL A 271 2.87 3.35 21.94
C VAL A 271 1.79 2.59 21.20
N ASP A 272 2.03 2.31 19.92
CA ASP A 272 1.21 1.44 19.09
C ASP A 272 1.93 0.10 18.87
N PRO A 273 1.55 -0.99 19.58
CA PRO A 273 2.27 -2.26 19.51
C PRO A 273 2.30 -2.91 18.13
N GLY A 274 1.33 -2.61 17.27
CA GLY A 274 1.28 -3.09 15.89
C GLY A 274 2.25 -2.36 14.95
N ARG A 275 2.77 -1.20 15.37
CA ARG A 275 3.61 -0.32 14.55
C ARG A 275 5.00 -0.08 15.16
N LEU A 276 5.14 -0.24 16.46
CA LEU A 276 6.43 -0.12 17.16
C LEU A 276 7.23 -1.40 17.00
N ASN A 277 8.52 -1.29 16.66
CA ASN A 277 9.38 -2.45 16.60
C ASN A 277 9.76 -2.98 17.99
N PHE A 278 9.95 -4.29 18.06
CA PHE A 278 10.18 -5.03 19.31
C PHE A 278 11.44 -4.59 20.05
N ALA A 279 12.54 -4.34 19.33
CA ALA A 279 13.80 -3.91 19.94
C ALA A 279 13.66 -2.54 20.63
N LEU A 280 12.96 -1.60 20.01
CA LEU A 280 12.74 -0.29 20.60
C LEU A 280 11.84 -0.39 21.84
N TYR A 281 10.76 -1.19 21.77
CA TYR A 281 9.87 -1.42 22.90
C TYR A 281 10.59 -2.05 24.11
N LYS A 282 11.43 -3.05 23.88
CA LYS A 282 12.22 -3.71 24.94
C LYS A 282 13.29 -2.79 25.57
N ASN A 283 13.66 -1.71 24.88
CA ASN A 283 14.57 -0.70 25.43
C ASN A 283 13.86 0.32 26.34
N ILE A 284 12.53 0.40 26.35
CA ILE A 284 11.77 1.25 27.28
C ILE A 284 11.96 0.70 28.69
N PRO A 285 12.41 1.51 29.68
CA PRO A 285 12.59 1.04 31.04
C PRO A 285 11.29 0.45 31.65
N GLU A 286 11.40 -0.66 32.39
CA GLU A 286 10.23 -1.36 32.97
C GLU A 286 9.40 -0.48 33.92
N ASN A 287 10.03 0.49 34.57
CA ASN A 287 9.36 1.43 35.49
C ASN A 287 8.66 2.59 34.77
N VAL A 288 8.78 2.71 33.46
CA VAL A 288 8.06 3.69 32.65
C VAL A 288 6.67 3.13 32.30
N LYS A 289 5.64 3.89 32.61
CA LYS A 289 4.26 3.52 32.24
C LYS A 289 4.06 3.63 30.74
N LYS A 290 3.51 2.59 30.13
CA LYS A 290 3.08 2.56 28.73
C LYS A 290 1.56 2.60 28.64
N VAL A 291 1.04 3.33 27.65
CA VAL A 291 -0.36 3.35 27.22
C VAL A 291 -0.36 2.82 25.78
N GLU A 292 -0.93 1.64 25.62
CA GLU A 292 -1.01 0.96 24.32
C GLU A 292 -2.28 1.40 23.61
N GLU A 293 -2.12 2.32 22.66
CA GLU A 293 -3.21 2.92 21.88
C GLU A 293 -2.78 3.03 20.41
N ARG A 294 -3.74 2.91 19.51
CA ARG A 294 -3.51 3.19 18.09
C ARG A 294 -3.02 4.63 17.90
N ASN A 295 -2.00 4.80 17.08
CA ASN A 295 -1.50 6.12 16.73
C ASN A 295 -2.61 7.02 16.15
N PRO A 296 -2.92 8.19 16.77
CA PRO A 296 -4.00 9.07 16.33
C PRO A 296 -3.77 9.67 14.94
N ALA A 297 -2.51 9.81 14.49
CA ALA A 297 -2.19 10.33 13.16
C ALA A 297 -2.79 9.47 12.03
N ILE A 298 -2.97 8.17 12.24
CA ILE A 298 -3.60 7.26 11.27
C ILE A 298 -4.97 7.78 10.84
N LEU A 299 -5.82 8.13 11.79
CA LEU A 299 -7.16 8.67 11.47
C LEU A 299 -7.08 10.12 10.99
N PHE A 300 -6.18 10.92 11.57
CA PHE A 300 -6.08 12.34 11.23
C PHE A 300 -5.66 12.55 9.78
N LYS A 301 -4.74 11.75 9.23
CA LYS A 301 -4.32 11.84 7.83
C LYS A 301 -5.28 11.18 6.86
N CYS A 302 -5.99 10.14 7.29
CA CYS A 302 -6.97 9.45 6.46
C CYS A 302 -8.19 10.34 6.14
N VAL A 303 -8.60 11.20 7.08
CA VAL A 303 -9.66 12.21 6.87
C VAL A 303 -9.04 13.47 6.31
N LYS A 304 -9.05 13.59 4.99
CA LYS A 304 -8.46 14.73 4.27
C LYS A 304 -9.21 16.02 4.60
N ASN A 305 -8.44 17.08 4.84
CA ASN A 305 -9.00 18.41 5.05
C ASN A 305 -9.50 19.01 3.72
N PRO A 306 -10.29 20.12 3.73
CA PRO A 306 -10.85 20.69 2.50
C PRO A 306 -9.81 21.07 1.44
N THR A 307 -8.61 21.50 1.84
CA THR A 307 -7.53 21.83 0.89
C THR A 307 -6.96 20.57 0.25
N GLU A 308 -6.72 19.52 1.03
CA GLU A 308 -6.27 18.22 0.50
C GLU A 308 -7.32 17.63 -0.45
N VAL A 309 -8.60 17.68 -0.11
CA VAL A 309 -9.70 17.20 -0.99
C VAL A 309 -9.70 17.94 -2.32
N GLU A 310 -9.58 19.26 -2.32
CA GLU A 310 -9.54 20.04 -3.57
C GLU A 310 -8.30 19.72 -4.40
N ASN A 311 -7.16 19.59 -3.76
CA ASN A 311 -5.92 19.21 -4.43
C ASN A 311 -5.99 17.79 -5.02
N ILE A 312 -6.54 16.80 -4.30
CA ILE A 312 -6.74 15.43 -4.83
C ILE A 312 -7.60 15.47 -6.10
N ARG A 313 -8.70 16.25 -6.12
CA ARG A 313 -9.50 16.40 -7.33
C ARG A 313 -8.69 16.97 -8.50
N ILE A 314 -7.75 17.88 -8.24
CA ILE A 314 -6.84 18.40 -9.27
C ILE A 314 -5.89 17.31 -9.76
N ALA A 315 -5.30 16.52 -8.85
CA ALA A 315 -4.42 15.40 -9.20
C ALA A 315 -5.17 14.37 -10.04
N GLU A 316 -6.39 14.00 -9.65
CA GLU A 316 -7.25 13.06 -10.38
C GLU A 316 -7.62 13.57 -11.79
N ILE A 317 -7.90 14.85 -11.96
CA ILE A 317 -8.14 15.44 -13.30
C ILE A 317 -6.86 15.36 -14.15
N LYS A 318 -5.70 15.70 -13.59
CA LYS A 318 -4.41 15.63 -14.29
C LYS A 318 -4.14 14.21 -14.78
N ASP A 319 -4.25 13.22 -13.91
CA ASP A 319 -3.98 11.83 -14.25
C ASP A 319 -5.06 11.27 -15.21
N SER A 320 -6.32 11.64 -15.02
CA SER A 320 -7.40 11.27 -15.96
C SER A 320 -7.15 11.80 -17.37
N VAL A 321 -6.65 13.01 -17.53
CA VAL A 321 -6.24 13.56 -18.84
C VAL A 321 -5.10 12.75 -19.44
N ALA A 322 -4.08 12.40 -18.64
CA ALA A 322 -2.97 11.56 -19.08
C ALA A 322 -3.46 10.18 -19.55
N HIS A 323 -4.34 9.55 -18.78
CA HIS A 323 -4.95 8.26 -19.15
C HIS A 323 -5.82 8.33 -20.41
N VAL A 324 -6.58 9.40 -20.63
CA VAL A 324 -7.38 9.57 -21.87
C VAL A 324 -6.45 9.71 -23.09
N ARG A 325 -5.36 10.47 -22.99
CA ARG A 325 -4.33 10.57 -24.03
C ARG A 325 -3.64 9.24 -24.27
N PHE A 326 -3.31 8.52 -23.21
CA PHE A 326 -2.72 7.19 -23.26
C PHE A 326 -3.65 6.19 -23.94
N MET A 327 -4.92 6.13 -23.57
CA MET A 327 -5.91 5.25 -24.20
C MET A 327 -6.04 5.56 -25.69
N LYS A 328 -6.13 6.86 -26.07
CA LYS A 328 -6.14 7.29 -27.47
C LYS A 328 -4.91 6.79 -28.20
N TRP A 329 -3.72 7.04 -27.66
CA TRP A 329 -2.47 6.59 -28.25
C TRP A 329 -2.42 5.08 -28.41
N LEU A 330 -2.81 4.31 -27.39
CA LEU A 330 -2.89 2.86 -27.46
C LEU A 330 -3.80 2.40 -28.62
N LYS A 331 -5.02 2.89 -28.69
CA LYS A 331 -6.00 2.50 -29.72
C LYS A 331 -5.57 2.86 -31.15
N GLU A 332 -4.85 3.97 -31.32
CA GLU A 332 -4.40 4.45 -32.63
C GLU A 332 -3.12 3.80 -33.13
N ASN A 333 -2.27 3.30 -32.23
CA ASN A 333 -0.96 2.72 -32.57
C ASN A 333 -0.94 1.19 -32.57
N VAL A 334 -2.10 0.57 -32.32
CA VAL A 334 -2.30 -0.87 -32.46
C VAL A 334 -1.81 -1.35 -33.83
N GLY A 335 -0.83 -2.26 -33.88
CA GLY A 335 -0.28 -2.85 -35.10
C GLY A 335 0.55 -1.91 -35.97
N LYS A 336 0.80 -0.67 -35.53
CA LYS A 336 1.65 0.29 -36.25
C LYS A 336 3.06 0.37 -35.67
N GLU A 337 3.19 0.18 -34.37
CA GLU A 337 4.46 0.16 -33.66
C GLU A 337 4.49 -0.97 -32.62
N THR A 338 5.68 -1.38 -32.22
CA THR A 338 5.87 -2.37 -31.13
C THR A 338 5.57 -1.70 -29.79
N ILE A 339 4.54 -2.16 -29.12
CA ILE A 339 4.18 -1.73 -27.77
C ILE A 339 4.36 -2.92 -26.83
N THR A 340 5.22 -2.78 -25.82
CA THR A 340 5.44 -3.75 -24.77
C THR A 340 4.80 -3.29 -23.45
N GLU A 341 4.74 -4.16 -22.46
CA GLU A 341 4.25 -3.83 -21.12
C GLU A 341 5.03 -2.66 -20.52
N MET A 342 6.36 -2.69 -20.59
CA MET A 342 7.21 -1.61 -20.09
C MET A 342 7.03 -0.32 -20.87
N SER A 343 7.07 -0.38 -22.21
CA SER A 343 6.93 0.84 -23.02
C SER A 343 5.54 1.49 -22.91
N ALA A 344 4.50 0.71 -22.61
CA ALA A 344 3.17 1.24 -22.35
C ALA A 344 3.14 2.01 -21.02
N SER A 345 3.79 1.49 -19.98
CA SER A 345 3.94 2.17 -18.69
C SER A 345 4.72 3.48 -18.83
N ASP A 346 5.89 3.43 -19.48
CA ASP A 346 6.73 4.61 -19.74
C ASP A 346 5.95 5.70 -20.49
N LYS A 347 5.13 5.29 -21.48
CA LYS A 347 4.32 6.22 -22.26
C LYS A 347 3.25 6.94 -21.44
N LEU A 348 2.63 6.25 -20.49
CA LEU A 348 1.68 6.89 -19.58
C LEU A 348 2.37 7.92 -18.69
N ASP A 349 3.57 7.63 -18.18
CA ASP A 349 4.33 8.57 -17.38
C ASP A 349 4.83 9.79 -18.19
N GLU A 350 5.11 9.63 -19.50
CA GLU A 350 5.35 10.79 -20.38
C GLU A 350 4.12 11.73 -20.41
N PHE A 351 2.90 11.20 -20.56
CA PHE A 351 1.68 12.02 -20.53
C PHE A 351 1.44 12.65 -19.14
N ARG A 352 1.74 11.95 -18.05
CA ARG A 352 1.68 12.49 -16.68
C ARG A 352 2.64 13.68 -16.51
N ALA A 353 3.85 13.56 -17.02
CA ALA A 353 4.86 14.63 -16.96
C ALA A 353 4.43 15.91 -17.67
N GLU A 354 3.63 15.79 -18.76
CA GLU A 354 3.07 16.95 -19.47
C GLU A 354 2.06 17.75 -18.62
N MET A 355 1.43 17.14 -17.60
CA MET A 355 0.40 17.78 -16.79
C MET A 355 0.94 18.77 -15.75
N GLY A 356 2.26 18.77 -15.53
CA GLY A 356 2.93 19.64 -14.54
C GLY A 356 2.68 19.23 -13.09
N GLY A 357 3.72 19.32 -12.26
CA GLY A 357 3.69 18.91 -10.85
C GLY A 357 3.80 17.40 -10.63
N PHE A 358 3.97 16.60 -11.68
CA PHE A 358 4.28 15.17 -11.57
C PHE A 358 5.68 14.97 -10.97
N ILE A 359 5.76 14.21 -9.89
CA ILE A 359 7.00 13.93 -9.16
C ILE A 359 7.53 12.56 -9.56
N ARG A 360 6.66 11.55 -9.52
CA ARG A 360 6.96 10.13 -9.79
C ARG A 360 5.67 9.30 -9.87
N PRO A 361 5.71 8.02 -10.26
CA PRO A 361 4.62 7.09 -9.99
C PRO A 361 4.36 6.98 -8.48
N SER A 362 3.10 6.79 -8.07
CA SER A 362 2.69 6.62 -6.66
C SER A 362 2.98 5.23 -6.11
N PHE A 363 3.22 4.26 -7.01
CA PHE A 363 3.66 2.89 -6.71
C PHE A 363 4.27 2.24 -7.97
N GLY A 364 4.85 1.05 -7.83
CA GLY A 364 5.42 0.30 -8.94
C GLY A 364 4.35 -0.09 -9.96
N PRO A 365 4.44 0.38 -11.22
CA PRO A 365 3.38 0.20 -12.20
C PRO A 365 3.15 -1.27 -12.55
N ILE A 366 1.90 -1.67 -12.65
CA ILE A 366 1.47 -2.93 -13.24
C ILE A 366 1.01 -2.64 -14.66
N SER A 367 1.71 -3.22 -15.64
CA SER A 367 1.33 -3.16 -17.05
C SER A 367 1.44 -4.58 -17.60
N ALA A 368 0.31 -5.20 -17.91
CA ALA A 368 0.23 -6.65 -18.11
C ALA A 368 -0.64 -7.02 -19.31
N PHE A 369 -0.07 -7.74 -20.27
CA PHE A 369 -0.79 -8.30 -21.42
C PHE A 369 -1.27 -9.72 -21.17
N GLY A 370 -2.47 -10.02 -21.65
CA GLY A 370 -3.00 -11.38 -21.75
C GLY A 370 -2.92 -12.13 -20.41
N GLU A 371 -2.20 -13.27 -20.40
CA GLU A 371 -2.08 -14.11 -19.21
C GLU A 371 -1.32 -13.47 -18.03
N HIS A 372 -0.44 -12.48 -18.30
CA HIS A 372 0.25 -11.74 -17.24
C HIS A 372 -0.75 -10.93 -16.40
N SER A 373 -1.84 -10.45 -17.00
CA SER A 373 -2.87 -9.71 -16.26
C SER A 373 -3.65 -10.59 -15.26
N ALA A 374 -3.52 -11.92 -15.34
CA ALA A 374 -4.06 -12.82 -14.33
C ALA A 374 -3.22 -12.89 -13.05
N ILE A 375 -2.01 -12.31 -13.05
CA ILE A 375 -1.15 -12.17 -11.87
C ILE A 375 -1.46 -10.83 -11.25
N VAL A 376 -2.16 -10.82 -10.11
CA VAL A 376 -2.76 -9.62 -9.49
C VAL A 376 -1.77 -8.48 -9.29
N HIS A 377 -0.55 -8.78 -8.81
CA HIS A 377 0.56 -7.85 -8.60
C HIS A 377 1.73 -8.17 -9.55
N TYR A 378 1.42 -8.28 -10.85
CA TYR A 378 2.46 -8.48 -11.88
C TYR A 378 3.40 -7.28 -11.93
N SER A 379 4.68 -7.55 -12.02
CA SER A 379 5.71 -6.54 -12.30
C SER A 379 6.46 -6.96 -13.54
N SER A 380 6.38 -6.17 -14.59
CA SER A 380 7.14 -6.41 -15.82
C SER A 380 8.63 -6.15 -15.58
N SER A 381 9.46 -7.03 -16.12
CA SER A 381 10.91 -6.91 -16.12
C SER A 381 11.44 -7.12 -17.54
N PRO A 382 12.70 -6.76 -17.85
CA PRO A 382 13.27 -7.04 -19.17
C PRO A 382 13.15 -8.51 -19.59
N GLU A 383 13.15 -9.46 -18.65
CA GLU A 383 13.03 -10.90 -18.90
C GLU A 383 11.60 -11.36 -19.15
N THR A 384 10.62 -10.70 -18.54
CA THR A 384 9.19 -11.06 -18.64
C THR A 384 8.41 -10.18 -19.59
N ASN A 385 8.98 -9.03 -19.99
CA ASN A 385 8.36 -8.04 -20.85
C ASN A 385 7.90 -8.64 -22.18
N VAL A 386 6.62 -8.57 -22.45
CA VAL A 386 6.03 -9.09 -23.69
C VAL A 386 5.51 -7.99 -24.59
N GLU A 387 5.51 -8.27 -25.89
CA GLU A 387 4.90 -7.43 -26.90
C GLU A 387 3.40 -7.74 -26.99
N ARG A 388 2.64 -6.72 -27.32
CA ARG A 388 1.21 -6.78 -27.45
C ARG A 388 0.73 -7.58 -28.67
N HIS A 389 -0.34 -8.36 -28.49
CA HIS A 389 -1.05 -9.07 -29.56
C HIS A 389 -2.52 -8.64 -29.66
N GLU A 390 -3.06 -8.61 -30.87
CA GLU A 390 -4.50 -8.41 -31.09
C GLU A 390 -5.32 -9.55 -30.46
N GLY A 391 -6.56 -9.24 -30.07
CA GLY A 391 -7.46 -10.22 -29.43
C GLY A 391 -7.18 -10.44 -27.95
N THR A 392 -6.42 -9.54 -27.27
CA THR A 392 -6.09 -9.62 -25.86
C THR A 392 -6.42 -8.35 -25.10
N PHE A 393 -6.30 -8.40 -23.77
CA PHE A 393 -6.34 -7.23 -22.90
C PHE A 393 -4.95 -6.72 -22.54
N LEU A 394 -4.82 -5.40 -22.39
CA LEU A 394 -3.79 -4.78 -21.56
C LEU A 394 -4.46 -4.27 -20.29
N MET A 395 -4.05 -4.74 -19.14
CA MET A 395 -4.39 -4.17 -17.85
C MET A 395 -3.24 -3.26 -17.39
N THR A 396 -3.55 -2.01 -17.09
CA THR A 396 -2.64 -1.07 -16.46
C THR A 396 -3.20 -0.67 -15.10
N ASP A 397 -2.44 -0.95 -14.06
CA ASP A 397 -2.72 -0.50 -12.70
C ASP A 397 -1.54 0.38 -12.29
N THR A 398 -1.79 1.68 -12.21
CA THR A 398 -0.75 2.69 -12.12
C THR A 398 -1.30 3.94 -11.43
N GLY A 399 -0.42 4.63 -10.74
CA GLY A 399 -0.79 5.90 -10.14
C GLY A 399 0.30 6.95 -10.28
N ALA A 400 -0.03 8.18 -9.99
CA ALA A 400 0.84 9.34 -10.06
C ALA A 400 0.96 10.02 -8.70
N GLY A 401 2.17 10.41 -8.32
CA GLY A 401 2.42 11.35 -7.25
C GLY A 401 2.59 12.75 -7.85
N PHE A 402 1.60 13.60 -7.63
CA PHE A 402 1.67 15.04 -7.89
C PHE A 402 1.85 15.80 -6.57
N TYR A 403 2.28 17.05 -6.62
CA TYR A 403 2.26 17.89 -5.40
C TYR A 403 0.86 18.02 -4.80
N GLU A 404 -0.17 17.89 -5.63
CA GLU A 404 -1.57 17.93 -5.27
C GLU A 404 -2.12 16.63 -4.66
N GLY A 405 -1.36 15.54 -4.67
CA GLY A 405 -1.76 14.25 -4.07
C GLY A 405 -1.29 13.04 -4.87
N SER A 406 -1.67 11.87 -4.41
CA SER A 406 -1.46 10.60 -5.13
C SER A 406 -2.74 10.17 -5.82
N THR A 407 -2.60 9.45 -6.94
CA THR A 407 -3.68 8.77 -7.64
C THR A 407 -3.43 7.27 -7.70
N ASP A 408 -4.50 6.50 -7.86
CA ASP A 408 -4.52 5.06 -8.03
C ASP A 408 -5.60 4.68 -9.05
N ILE A 409 -5.18 4.24 -10.24
CA ILE A 409 -6.10 4.02 -11.37
C ILE A 409 -5.77 2.73 -12.09
N THR A 410 -6.68 1.77 -12.06
CA THR A 410 -6.60 0.62 -12.96
C THR A 410 -7.57 0.74 -14.13
N ARG A 411 -7.06 0.49 -15.33
CA ARG A 411 -7.85 0.29 -16.54
C ARG A 411 -7.40 -0.95 -17.31
N THR A 412 -8.39 -1.64 -17.86
CA THR A 412 -8.16 -2.74 -18.81
C THR A 412 -8.64 -2.31 -20.18
N TYR A 413 -7.78 -2.46 -21.20
CA TYR A 413 -8.02 -2.03 -22.56
C TYR A 413 -8.10 -3.24 -23.50
N ALA A 414 -9.14 -3.29 -24.36
CA ALA A 414 -9.24 -4.29 -25.40
C ALA A 414 -8.45 -3.89 -26.67
N PHE A 415 -7.73 -4.84 -27.22
CA PHE A 415 -7.00 -4.68 -28.46
C PHE A 415 -7.53 -5.58 -29.55
N GLY A 416 -8.11 -4.98 -30.58
CA GLY A 416 -8.84 -5.71 -31.59
C GLY A 416 -10.10 -6.37 -31.01
N GLU A 417 -10.59 -7.41 -31.67
CA GLU A 417 -11.76 -8.14 -31.21
C GLU A 417 -11.35 -9.18 -30.15
N VAL A 418 -11.84 -9.00 -28.93
CA VAL A 418 -11.64 -9.95 -27.81
C VAL A 418 -12.79 -10.96 -27.77
N SER A 419 -12.54 -12.12 -27.16
CA SER A 419 -13.53 -13.19 -27.06
C SER A 419 -14.76 -12.78 -26.23
N GLN A 420 -15.90 -13.43 -26.46
CA GLN A 420 -17.13 -13.13 -25.71
C GLN A 420 -16.97 -13.31 -24.21
N ILE A 421 -16.28 -14.34 -23.77
CA ILE A 421 -16.03 -14.56 -22.34
C ILE A 421 -15.18 -13.43 -21.72
N MET A 422 -14.24 -12.88 -22.46
CA MET A 422 -13.45 -11.73 -21.99
C MET A 422 -14.32 -10.48 -21.86
N LYS A 423 -15.22 -10.23 -22.83
CA LYS A 423 -16.21 -9.13 -22.75
C LYS A 423 -17.17 -9.31 -21.57
N ASP A 424 -17.62 -10.54 -21.32
CA ASP A 424 -18.50 -10.84 -20.19
C ASP A 424 -17.78 -10.58 -18.86
N HIS A 425 -16.54 -11.02 -18.73
CA HIS A 425 -15.73 -10.79 -17.54
C HIS A 425 -15.45 -9.28 -17.32
N PHE A 426 -15.08 -8.55 -18.37
CA PHE A 426 -14.87 -7.10 -18.29
C PHE A 426 -16.16 -6.38 -17.84
N THR A 427 -17.29 -6.76 -18.41
CA THR A 427 -18.58 -6.16 -18.08
C THR A 427 -19.00 -6.45 -16.64
N LEU A 428 -18.71 -7.66 -16.12
CA LEU A 428 -18.96 -7.99 -14.72
C LEU A 428 -18.13 -7.12 -13.77
N VAL A 429 -16.87 -6.87 -14.10
CA VAL A 429 -16.01 -5.96 -13.33
C VAL A 429 -16.55 -4.53 -13.38
N ALA A 430 -16.99 -4.05 -14.55
CA ALA A 430 -17.60 -2.72 -14.69
C ALA A 430 -18.88 -2.58 -13.86
N ILE A 431 -19.78 -3.59 -13.89
CA ILE A 431 -21.00 -3.61 -13.07
C ILE A 431 -20.61 -3.60 -11.57
N SER A 432 -19.62 -4.36 -11.18
CA SER A 432 -19.13 -4.46 -9.80
C SER A 432 -18.66 -3.11 -9.27
N ASN A 433 -17.78 -2.43 -10.01
CA ASN A 433 -17.26 -1.11 -9.67
C ASN A 433 -18.39 -0.07 -9.56
N LEU A 434 -19.26 0.03 -10.57
CA LEU A 434 -20.39 0.98 -10.57
C LEU A 434 -21.40 0.70 -9.44
N ASN A 435 -21.58 -0.55 -9.04
CA ASN A 435 -22.44 -0.91 -7.91
C ASN A 435 -21.86 -0.42 -6.59
N LEU A 436 -20.55 -0.59 -6.37
CA LEU A 436 -19.89 -0.19 -5.12
C LEU A 436 -19.88 1.34 -4.95
N ALA A 437 -19.73 2.09 -6.04
CA ALA A 437 -19.74 3.55 -6.03
C ALA A 437 -21.14 4.16 -5.78
N SER A 438 -22.25 3.39 -5.92
CA SER A 438 -23.59 3.93 -6.02
C SER A 438 -24.34 4.21 -4.71
N PRO A 439 -24.04 3.61 -3.52
CA PRO A 439 -24.91 3.72 -2.37
C PRO A 439 -24.87 5.09 -1.69
N ILE A 440 -26.05 5.52 -1.21
CA ILE A 440 -26.19 6.47 -0.11
C ILE A 440 -26.33 5.66 1.17
N PHE A 441 -25.61 6.01 2.22
CA PHE A 441 -25.54 5.20 3.41
C PHE A 441 -25.51 6.01 4.69
N LYS A 442 -25.89 5.38 5.79
CA LYS A 442 -25.92 6.03 7.10
C LYS A 442 -24.50 6.10 7.68
N LYS A 443 -24.16 7.23 8.29
CA LYS A 443 -22.91 7.42 9.05
C LYS A 443 -22.72 6.31 10.09
N GLY A 444 -21.51 5.78 10.18
CA GLY A 444 -21.16 4.64 11.03
C GLY A 444 -21.03 3.32 10.26
N CYS A 445 -21.34 3.29 8.96
CA CYS A 445 -21.03 2.15 8.09
C CYS A 445 -19.52 2.11 7.78
N CYS A 446 -19.01 0.88 7.59
CA CYS A 446 -17.65 0.62 7.13
C CYS A 446 -17.66 -0.22 5.83
N GLY A 447 -16.50 -0.49 5.25
CA GLY A 447 -16.40 -1.21 3.98
C GLY A 447 -17.08 -2.57 3.95
N MET A 448 -17.14 -3.29 5.07
CA MET A 448 -17.84 -4.58 5.17
C MET A 448 -19.34 -4.49 4.84
N ASN A 449 -19.95 -3.33 5.03
CA ASN A 449 -21.36 -3.12 4.70
C ASN A 449 -21.62 -3.05 3.20
N PHE A 450 -20.59 -2.79 2.38
CA PHE A 450 -20.71 -2.50 0.95
C PHE A 450 -20.01 -3.49 0.04
N ASP A 451 -18.96 -4.17 0.50
CA ASP A 451 -18.13 -5.09 -0.31
C ASP A 451 -18.98 -6.13 -1.07
N TYR A 452 -20.08 -6.57 -0.48
CA TYR A 452 -21.05 -7.46 -1.14
C TYR A 452 -21.61 -6.88 -2.44
N LEU A 453 -21.76 -5.56 -2.56
CA LEU A 453 -22.27 -4.92 -3.80
C LEU A 453 -21.30 -5.16 -4.97
N ALA A 454 -20.01 -5.13 -4.70
CA ALA A 454 -18.98 -5.44 -5.67
C ALA A 454 -18.90 -6.94 -5.98
N ARG A 455 -18.94 -7.81 -4.94
CA ARG A 455 -18.78 -9.25 -5.14
C ARG A 455 -20.02 -9.96 -5.68
N LYS A 456 -21.21 -9.43 -5.45
CA LYS A 456 -22.46 -10.05 -5.86
C LYS A 456 -22.49 -10.45 -7.35
N PRO A 457 -22.09 -9.60 -8.35
CA PRO A 457 -22.07 -9.98 -9.76
C PRO A 457 -21.24 -11.22 -10.05
N PHE A 458 -20.15 -11.43 -9.29
CA PHE A 458 -19.27 -12.61 -9.40
C PHE A 458 -19.87 -13.81 -8.68
N TRP A 459 -20.27 -13.68 -7.43
CA TRP A 459 -20.79 -14.78 -6.61
C TRP A 459 -22.05 -15.41 -7.21
N ASP A 460 -22.92 -14.61 -7.82
CA ASP A 460 -24.11 -15.13 -8.57
C ASP A 460 -23.70 -16.07 -9.73
N ARG A 461 -22.43 -16.06 -10.14
CA ARG A 461 -21.87 -16.89 -11.23
C ARG A 461 -20.80 -17.89 -10.75
N GLY A 462 -20.61 -18.01 -9.44
CA GLY A 462 -19.60 -18.88 -8.85
C GLY A 462 -18.16 -18.41 -9.09
N LEU A 463 -17.96 -17.10 -9.31
CA LEU A 463 -16.67 -16.44 -9.50
C LEU A 463 -16.33 -15.59 -8.27
N ASP A 464 -15.05 -15.29 -8.07
CA ASP A 464 -14.58 -14.36 -7.03
C ASP A 464 -13.18 -13.85 -7.37
N PHE A 465 -12.67 -12.90 -6.56
CA PHE A 465 -11.29 -12.43 -6.56
C PHE A 465 -10.70 -12.45 -5.14
N ASN A 466 -9.38 -12.68 -5.03
CA ASN A 466 -8.71 -13.00 -3.76
C ASN A 466 -7.99 -11.82 -3.11
N HIS A 467 -8.35 -10.58 -3.46
CA HIS A 467 -7.81 -9.36 -2.83
C HIS A 467 -8.93 -8.53 -2.18
N GLY A 468 -8.57 -7.46 -1.46
CA GLY A 468 -9.54 -6.47 -0.99
C GLY A 468 -10.21 -5.78 -2.16
N THR A 469 -11.42 -5.30 -1.97
CA THR A 469 -12.13 -4.57 -3.03
C THR A 469 -11.71 -3.10 -3.08
N GLY A 470 -10.97 -2.63 -2.08
CA GLY A 470 -10.40 -1.30 -2.04
C GLY A 470 -9.76 -0.95 -0.71
N HIS A 471 -8.94 0.07 -0.70
CA HIS A 471 -8.15 0.58 0.43
C HIS A 471 -8.20 2.10 0.48
N GLY A 472 -7.85 2.69 1.62
CA GLY A 472 -7.65 4.14 1.71
C GLY A 472 -6.43 4.59 0.92
N VAL A 473 -6.44 5.83 0.44
CA VAL A 473 -5.37 6.44 -0.36
C VAL A 473 -4.66 7.53 0.42
N GLY A 474 -3.33 7.47 0.49
CA GLY A 474 -2.52 8.47 1.17
C GLY A 474 -2.25 9.72 0.30
N TYR A 475 -2.20 10.89 0.95
CA TYR A 475 -1.95 12.16 0.29
C TYR A 475 -0.45 12.39 0.07
N LEU A 476 0.08 12.00 -1.10
CA LEU A 476 1.50 12.02 -1.41
C LEU A 476 2.32 11.36 -0.27
N LEU A 477 1.93 10.14 0.07
CA LEU A 477 2.49 9.26 1.11
C LEU A 477 2.40 7.81 0.63
N ASN A 478 2.16 6.82 1.54
CA ASN A 478 1.84 5.47 1.13
C ASN A 478 0.56 5.44 0.30
N ILE A 479 0.56 4.67 -0.78
CA ILE A 479 -0.66 4.52 -1.59
C ILE A 479 -1.74 3.78 -0.79
N HIS A 480 -1.39 2.69 -0.11
CA HIS A 480 -2.29 2.01 0.81
C HIS A 480 -2.30 2.74 2.17
N GLU A 481 -3.44 3.30 2.53
CA GLU A 481 -3.61 4.04 3.78
C GLU A 481 -4.80 3.50 4.59
N GLY A 482 -4.52 2.92 5.77
CA GLY A 482 -5.58 2.62 6.72
C GLY A 482 -6.20 3.91 7.32
N PRO A 483 -7.30 3.81 8.11
CA PRO A 483 -7.85 2.57 8.69
C PRO A 483 -9.14 2.08 8.03
N ALA A 484 -9.51 2.57 6.88
CA ALA A 484 -10.73 2.21 6.16
C ALA A 484 -10.42 1.58 4.80
N GLY A 485 -11.28 0.66 4.34
CA GLY A 485 -11.18 0.00 3.04
C GLY A 485 -12.38 -0.91 2.80
N PHE A 486 -12.53 -1.44 1.58
CA PHE A 486 -13.60 -2.37 1.23
C PHE A 486 -13.12 -3.82 1.34
N ARG A 487 -13.72 -4.58 2.27
CA ARG A 487 -13.46 -6.03 2.46
C ARG A 487 -14.72 -6.72 2.96
N TYR A 488 -14.97 -7.96 2.52
CA TYR A 488 -16.14 -8.73 2.98
C TYR A 488 -15.96 -9.34 4.39
N THR A 489 -14.73 -9.36 4.90
CA THR A 489 -14.40 -9.84 6.26
C THR A 489 -13.74 -8.74 7.07
N TYR A 490 -13.92 -8.80 8.40
CA TYR A 490 -13.24 -7.88 9.31
C TYR A 490 -11.71 -8.04 9.22
N ARG A 491 -11.02 -6.92 9.11
CA ARG A 491 -9.57 -6.83 9.23
C ARG A 491 -9.21 -5.64 10.12
N ALA A 492 -8.47 -5.92 11.18
CA ALA A 492 -7.98 -4.87 12.07
C ALA A 492 -7.14 -3.84 11.29
N GLY A 493 -7.38 -2.54 11.51
CA GLY A 493 -6.70 -1.45 10.80
C GLY A 493 -7.24 -1.13 9.41
N GLU A 494 -8.31 -1.81 8.92
CA GLU A 494 -8.94 -1.54 7.62
C GLU A 494 -10.48 -1.55 7.69
N SER A 495 -11.06 -1.63 8.88
CA SER A 495 -12.51 -1.79 9.08
C SER A 495 -13.15 -0.65 9.89
N ASP A 496 -12.50 0.51 9.93
CA ASP A 496 -13.06 1.70 10.56
C ASP A 496 -14.26 2.23 9.75
N ALA A 497 -15.17 2.91 10.47
CA ALA A 497 -16.32 3.55 9.84
C ALA A 497 -15.88 4.70 8.93
N PHE A 498 -16.51 4.80 7.76
CA PHE A 498 -16.25 5.89 6.82
C PHE A 498 -16.60 7.25 7.39
N GLN A 499 -15.75 8.24 7.11
CA GLN A 499 -15.95 9.64 7.47
C GLN A 499 -15.78 10.52 6.22
N PRO A 500 -16.52 11.65 6.12
CA PRO A 500 -16.32 12.62 5.04
C PRO A 500 -14.87 13.07 4.96
N GLY A 501 -14.33 13.12 3.74
CA GLY A 501 -12.93 13.42 3.47
C GLY A 501 -12.02 12.18 3.32
N MET A 502 -12.49 10.97 3.62
CA MET A 502 -11.76 9.75 3.30
C MET A 502 -11.81 9.49 1.79
N VAL A 503 -10.68 9.06 1.22
CA VAL A 503 -10.54 8.61 -0.17
C VAL A 503 -10.23 7.12 -0.15
N ILE A 504 -11.04 6.34 -0.86
CA ILE A 504 -10.99 4.87 -0.84
C ILE A 504 -11.02 4.36 -2.29
N THR A 505 -10.16 3.42 -2.66
CA THR A 505 -10.22 2.78 -3.98
C THR A 505 -11.42 1.83 -4.09
N ASP A 506 -11.89 1.64 -5.32
CA ASP A 506 -12.94 0.71 -5.74
C ASP A 506 -12.40 -0.09 -6.92
N GLU A 507 -11.78 -1.25 -6.64
CA GLU A 507 -10.90 -2.00 -7.55
C GLU A 507 -11.29 -3.48 -7.73
N PRO A 508 -12.54 -3.83 -7.99
CA PRO A 508 -12.91 -5.22 -8.24
C PRO A 508 -12.20 -5.77 -9.47
N GLY A 509 -11.95 -7.08 -9.48
CA GLY A 509 -11.27 -7.74 -10.58
C GLY A 509 -11.71 -9.17 -10.83
N ILE A 510 -11.21 -9.76 -11.90
CA ILE A 510 -11.31 -11.19 -12.22
C ILE A 510 -10.01 -11.64 -12.87
N TYR A 511 -9.51 -12.80 -12.48
CA TYR A 511 -8.19 -13.30 -12.87
C TYR A 511 -8.27 -14.77 -13.26
N ILE A 512 -8.07 -15.05 -14.55
CA ILE A 512 -8.17 -16.40 -15.13
C ILE A 512 -6.77 -16.85 -15.53
N GLU A 513 -6.17 -17.69 -14.70
CA GLU A 513 -4.80 -18.20 -14.90
C GLU A 513 -4.60 -18.77 -16.31
N GLY A 514 -3.50 -18.39 -16.96
CA GLY A 514 -3.16 -18.79 -18.33
C GLY A 514 -4.03 -18.16 -19.41
N SER A 515 -4.86 -17.16 -19.10
CA SER A 515 -5.75 -16.51 -20.05
C SER A 515 -5.72 -14.97 -19.95
N HIS A 516 -6.43 -14.39 -18.98
CA HIS A 516 -6.55 -12.94 -18.85
C HIS A 516 -6.95 -12.52 -17.44
N GLY A 517 -6.63 -11.26 -17.10
CA GLY A 517 -7.15 -10.56 -15.94
C GLY A 517 -7.85 -9.27 -16.37
N VAL A 518 -8.80 -8.84 -15.56
CA VAL A 518 -9.48 -7.55 -15.66
C VAL A 518 -9.55 -6.94 -14.28
N ARG A 519 -9.09 -5.69 -14.13
CA ARG A 519 -9.37 -4.82 -12.99
C ARG A 519 -9.80 -3.46 -13.53
N LEU A 520 -10.80 -2.87 -12.91
CA LEU A 520 -11.25 -1.50 -13.15
C LEU A 520 -11.30 -0.80 -11.80
N GLU A 521 -10.62 0.30 -11.67
CA GLU A 521 -10.44 0.99 -10.42
C GLU A 521 -10.71 2.48 -10.53
N ASN A 522 -11.43 2.99 -9.55
CA ASN A 522 -11.66 4.41 -9.32
C ASN A 522 -11.35 4.74 -7.85
N GLU A 523 -10.94 5.95 -7.58
CA GLU A 523 -10.98 6.52 -6.24
C GLU A 523 -12.36 7.10 -5.94
N LEU A 524 -12.84 6.81 -4.72
CA LEU A 524 -14.11 7.29 -4.19
C LEU A 524 -13.86 8.21 -3.01
N LEU A 525 -14.31 9.45 -3.09
CA LEU A 525 -14.34 10.39 -1.98
C LEU A 525 -15.63 10.18 -1.16
N VAL A 526 -15.49 10.01 0.14
CA VAL A 526 -16.62 9.97 1.08
C VAL A 526 -17.12 11.41 1.30
N CYS A 527 -18.39 11.66 0.98
CA CYS A 527 -19.02 12.97 1.06
C CYS A 527 -20.17 12.99 2.07
N GLU A 528 -20.45 14.17 2.63
CA GLU A 528 -21.64 14.43 3.43
C GLU A 528 -22.89 14.44 2.54
N GLY A 529 -23.91 13.68 2.96
CA GLY A 529 -25.23 13.65 2.33
C GLY A 529 -26.30 14.36 3.18
N GLU A 530 -27.53 13.89 3.04
CA GLU A 530 -28.67 14.45 3.76
C GLU A 530 -28.59 14.17 5.26
N LYS A 531 -29.05 15.13 6.06
CA LYS A 531 -29.30 14.97 7.50
C LYS A 531 -30.79 15.15 7.78
N ASN A 532 -31.41 14.13 8.37
CA ASN A 532 -32.84 14.12 8.67
C ASN A 532 -33.12 13.43 10.04
N GLU A 533 -34.40 13.15 10.33
CA GLU A 533 -34.81 12.50 11.59
C GLU A 533 -34.25 11.09 11.78
N TYR A 534 -33.80 10.41 10.73
CA TYR A 534 -33.17 9.08 10.78
C TYR A 534 -31.67 9.13 11.00
N GLY A 535 -31.03 10.32 10.92
CA GLY A 535 -29.62 10.55 11.17
C GLY A 535 -28.88 11.26 10.03
N GLU A 536 -27.57 11.11 10.02
CA GLU A 536 -26.67 11.65 9.01
C GLU A 536 -26.39 10.58 7.95
N PHE A 537 -26.52 10.96 6.66
CA PHE A 537 -26.22 10.10 5.54
C PHE A 537 -24.95 10.57 4.82
N LEU A 538 -24.24 9.63 4.23
CA LEU A 538 -23.04 9.84 3.44
C LEU A 538 -23.25 9.22 2.05
N TYR A 539 -22.38 9.57 1.11
CA TYR A 539 -22.33 8.95 -0.22
C TYR A 539 -20.90 8.92 -0.74
N PHE A 540 -20.64 8.12 -1.77
CA PHE A 540 -19.39 8.08 -2.48
C PHE A 540 -19.46 8.96 -3.73
N GLU A 541 -18.46 9.83 -3.93
CA GLU A 541 -18.23 10.58 -5.16
C GLU A 541 -17.06 9.95 -5.89
N PRO A 542 -17.25 9.32 -7.06
CA PRO A 542 -16.13 8.92 -7.91
C PRO A 542 -15.33 10.15 -8.35
N ILE A 543 -14.05 10.18 -8.06
CA ILE A 543 -13.16 11.30 -8.42
C ILE A 543 -12.15 10.95 -9.52
N THR A 544 -12.09 9.69 -9.96
CA THR A 544 -11.35 9.23 -11.13
C THR A 544 -12.20 9.37 -12.40
N TYR A 545 -11.69 10.07 -13.42
CA TYR A 545 -12.42 10.42 -14.63
C TYR A 545 -11.83 9.81 -15.89
N VAL A 546 -11.60 8.50 -15.89
CA VAL A 546 -11.10 7.72 -17.04
C VAL A 546 -12.22 6.83 -17.57
N PRO A 547 -12.52 6.82 -18.90
CA PRO A 547 -13.61 5.99 -19.41
C PRO A 547 -13.28 4.50 -19.27
N PHE A 548 -14.31 3.68 -19.05
CA PHE A 548 -14.22 2.24 -19.28
C PHE A 548 -14.24 1.95 -20.78
N ASP A 549 -13.44 1.00 -21.23
CA ASP A 549 -13.30 0.69 -22.65
C ASP A 549 -14.56 0.05 -23.22
N LEU A 550 -15.33 0.83 -24.00
CA LEU A 550 -16.57 0.36 -24.61
C LEU A 550 -16.38 -0.77 -25.63
N ASP A 551 -15.18 -0.98 -26.16
CA ASP A 551 -14.88 -2.10 -27.06
C ASP A 551 -14.88 -3.45 -26.30
N ALA A 552 -14.71 -3.41 -24.96
CA ALA A 552 -14.73 -4.57 -24.08
C ALA A 552 -16.11 -4.80 -23.40
N ILE A 553 -17.07 -3.91 -23.54
CA ILE A 553 -18.40 -4.04 -22.92
C ILE A 553 -19.29 -4.99 -23.73
N ASN A 554 -19.94 -5.92 -23.02
CA ASN A 554 -21.10 -6.67 -23.51
C ASN A 554 -22.39 -6.08 -22.93
N PRO A 555 -23.14 -5.26 -23.68
CA PRO A 555 -24.35 -4.62 -23.17
C PRO A 555 -25.50 -5.61 -22.92
N ASP A 556 -25.44 -6.83 -23.44
CA ASP A 556 -26.51 -7.81 -23.30
C ASP A 556 -26.63 -8.40 -21.88
N ILE A 557 -25.55 -8.36 -21.11
CA ILE A 557 -25.54 -8.82 -19.71
C ILE A 557 -25.80 -7.69 -18.71
N MET A 558 -25.93 -6.46 -19.17
CA MET A 558 -26.26 -5.28 -18.36
C MET A 558 -27.76 -5.05 -18.31
N ASN A 559 -28.32 -4.86 -17.14
CA ASN A 559 -29.69 -4.41 -16.97
C ASN A 559 -29.81 -2.89 -17.23
N ALA A 560 -31.00 -2.33 -17.16
CA ALA A 560 -31.23 -0.90 -17.44
C ALA A 560 -30.52 0.02 -16.43
N GLU A 561 -30.44 -0.38 -15.16
CA GLU A 561 -29.77 0.37 -14.10
C GLU A 561 -28.24 0.35 -14.28
N ASP A 562 -27.67 -0.79 -14.65
CA ASP A 562 -26.24 -0.90 -14.96
C ASP A 562 -25.83 0.02 -16.11
N LYS A 563 -26.65 0.06 -17.18
CA LYS A 563 -26.41 0.96 -18.32
C LYS A 563 -26.54 2.41 -17.93
N GLU A 564 -27.54 2.77 -17.12
CA GLU A 564 -27.73 4.14 -16.64
C GLU A 564 -26.55 4.60 -15.80
N ARG A 565 -26.03 3.75 -14.89
CA ARG A 565 -24.85 4.05 -14.09
C ARG A 565 -23.60 4.26 -14.96
N LEU A 566 -23.36 3.38 -15.94
CA LEU A 566 -22.24 3.52 -16.87
C LEU A 566 -22.35 4.79 -17.70
N ASN A 567 -23.54 5.08 -18.25
CA ASN A 567 -23.77 6.27 -19.05
C ASN A 567 -23.59 7.55 -18.22
N THR A 568 -24.07 7.58 -16.98
CA THR A 568 -23.88 8.70 -16.05
C THR A 568 -22.40 8.91 -15.73
N TYR A 569 -21.67 7.83 -15.41
CA TYR A 569 -20.22 7.89 -15.18
C TYR A 569 -19.48 8.45 -16.41
N HIS A 570 -19.76 7.93 -17.60
CA HIS A 570 -19.14 8.39 -18.84
C HIS A 570 -19.48 9.85 -19.18
N ALA A 571 -20.70 10.29 -18.90
CA ALA A 571 -21.08 11.70 -19.06
C ALA A 571 -20.25 12.61 -18.13
N THR A 572 -20.05 12.19 -16.88
CA THR A 572 -19.19 12.89 -15.91
C THR A 572 -17.73 12.92 -16.38
N VAL A 573 -17.20 11.79 -16.87
CA VAL A 573 -15.84 11.72 -17.46
C VAL A 573 -15.70 12.76 -18.58
N TYR A 574 -16.64 12.81 -19.52
CA TYR A 574 -16.57 13.77 -20.61
C TYR A 574 -16.62 15.22 -20.11
N GLU A 575 -17.52 15.51 -19.18
CA GLU A 575 -17.67 16.85 -18.59
C GLU A 575 -16.38 17.31 -17.90
N LYS A 576 -15.77 16.46 -17.08
CA LYS A 576 -14.61 16.81 -16.26
C LYS A 576 -13.31 16.89 -17.06
N VAL A 577 -13.11 16.02 -18.05
CA VAL A 577 -11.84 15.90 -18.77
C VAL A 577 -11.80 16.74 -20.05
N SER A 578 -12.92 16.87 -20.77
CA SER A 578 -12.94 17.57 -22.07
C SER A 578 -12.43 19.02 -22.03
N PRO A 579 -12.55 19.81 -20.94
CA PRO A 579 -12.00 21.17 -20.90
C PRO A 579 -10.47 21.24 -21.06
N TYR A 580 -9.76 20.16 -20.78
CA TYR A 580 -8.29 20.06 -20.81
C TYR A 580 -7.75 19.42 -22.10
N LEU A 581 -8.63 19.02 -23.02
CA LEU A 581 -8.32 18.33 -24.27
C LEU A 581 -8.39 19.29 -25.46
N ASN A 582 -7.62 19.00 -26.52
CA ASN A 582 -7.80 19.64 -27.81
C ASN A 582 -9.05 19.10 -28.54
N ASP A 583 -9.42 19.70 -29.68
CA ASP A 583 -10.66 19.35 -30.37
C ASP A 583 -10.68 17.91 -30.93
N GLU A 584 -9.53 17.39 -31.36
CA GLU A 584 -9.39 15.99 -31.83
C GLU A 584 -9.54 15.01 -30.66
N GLU A 585 -8.89 15.28 -29.55
CA GLU A 585 -9.00 14.48 -28.31
C GLU A 585 -10.43 14.48 -27.77
N LYS A 586 -11.14 15.64 -27.82
CA LYS A 586 -12.56 15.74 -27.41
C LYS A 586 -13.47 14.85 -28.24
N GLU A 587 -13.33 14.89 -29.58
CA GLU A 587 -14.15 14.06 -30.47
C GLU A 587 -13.82 12.58 -30.27
N TRP A 588 -12.56 12.25 -30.02
CA TRP A 588 -12.17 10.89 -29.68
C TRP A 588 -12.78 10.43 -28.34
N LEU A 589 -12.68 11.23 -27.27
CA LEU A 589 -13.24 10.92 -25.97
C LEU A 589 -14.76 10.74 -26.03
N LYS A 590 -15.45 11.57 -26.79
CA LYS A 590 -16.91 11.49 -27.03
C LYS A 590 -17.33 10.12 -27.60
N LYS A 591 -16.48 9.51 -28.44
CA LYS A 591 -16.73 8.16 -28.95
C LYS A 591 -16.72 7.12 -27.84
N TYR A 592 -15.78 7.23 -26.88
CA TYR A 592 -15.60 6.27 -25.80
C TYR A 592 -16.43 6.58 -24.53
N THR A 593 -17.12 7.72 -24.51
CA THR A 593 -18.06 8.10 -23.45
C THR A 593 -19.51 8.17 -23.91
N ARG A 594 -19.82 7.67 -25.13
CA ARG A 594 -21.18 7.62 -25.63
C ARG A 594 -22.09 6.72 -24.80
N ALA A 595 -23.36 7.03 -24.74
CA ALA A 595 -24.33 6.13 -24.11
C ALA A 595 -24.49 4.80 -24.89
N ILE A 596 -24.78 3.72 -24.14
CA ILE A 596 -25.00 2.36 -24.66
C ILE A 596 -26.41 1.86 -24.32
#